data_3d365419313a6aab2c7c82792741fbf4
#
_entry.id   3d365419313a6aab2c7c82792741fbf4
#
_cell.length_a   1.000
_cell.length_b   1.000
_cell.length_c   1.000
_cell.angle_alpha   90.00
_cell.angle_beta   90.00
_cell.angle_gamma   90.00
#
_symmetry.space_group_name_H-M   'P 1'
#
loop_
_entity.id
_entity.type
_entity.pdbx_description
1 polymer ?
#
loop_
_entity_poly.entity_id
_entity_poly.type
_entity_poly.pdbx_seq_one_letter_code
_entity_poly.pdbx_strand_id
1 'polypeptide(L)'
;MIPFLSKPIRALMVLAFLLVGFITCFWSKPSFSQTVLSQQQADSVLRIENVAAQPDGSVSGVIRNNSKNTVRDVQLFIRSTFLWKNEFHPGKESPSAAFYPTISGEIAPGGSLPFKFTPTPPLPNRTDGRFERPSVSIAGFTQVIPQAAK
;
A
#
# COMPACT_ATOMS: atom_id res chain seq x y z
N MET A 1 -46.78 -4.08 49.99
CA MET A 1 -46.63 -5.57 50.04
C MET A 1 -45.96 -5.98 48.72
N ILE A 2 -44.66 -6.26 48.77
CA ILE A 2 -43.86 -6.64 47.54
C ILE A 2 -43.81 -8.18 47.53
N PRO A 3 -44.24 -8.84 46.44
CA PRO A 3 -44.21 -10.30 46.38
C PRO A 3 -42.75 -10.83 46.34
N PHE A 4 -42.45 -11.74 47.22
CA PHE A 4 -41.18 -12.44 47.35
C PHE A 4 -40.94 -13.31 46.12
N LEU A 5 -39.98 -12.91 45.26
CA LEU A 5 -39.56 -13.70 44.10
C LEU A 5 -38.82 -14.96 44.62
N SER A 6 -39.27 -16.11 44.19
CA SER A 6 -38.73 -17.43 44.63
C SER A 6 -37.25 -17.59 44.29
N LYS A 7 -36.47 -18.25 45.21
CA LYS A 7 -35.03 -18.51 45.09
C LYS A 7 -34.54 -19.05 43.72
N PRO A 8 -35.29 -19.90 42.99
CA PRO A 8 -34.81 -20.42 41.70
C PRO A 8 -34.72 -19.36 40.58
N ILE A 9 -35.56 -18.31 40.62
CA ILE A 9 -35.55 -17.26 39.58
C ILE A 9 -34.31 -16.37 39.74
N ARG A 10 -33.80 -16.15 40.95
CA ARG A 10 -32.56 -15.40 41.20
C ARG A 10 -31.32 -16.12 40.70
N ALA A 11 -31.27 -17.46 40.83
CA ALA A 11 -30.17 -18.27 40.33
C ALA A 11 -30.14 -18.28 38.82
N LEU A 12 -31.30 -18.31 38.14
CA LEU A 12 -31.39 -18.28 36.69
C LEU A 12 -30.94 -16.94 36.10
N MET A 13 -31.29 -15.83 36.75
CA MET A 13 -30.84 -14.49 36.32
C MET A 13 -29.32 -14.29 36.44
N VAL A 14 -28.69 -14.79 37.53
CA VAL A 14 -27.23 -14.69 37.69
C VAL A 14 -26.51 -15.52 36.65
N LEU A 15 -27.03 -16.70 36.31
CA LEU A 15 -26.43 -17.55 35.28
C LEU A 15 -26.55 -16.93 33.86
N ALA A 16 -27.65 -16.27 33.57
CA ALA A 16 -27.84 -15.56 32.29
C ALA A 16 -26.89 -14.36 32.13
N PHE A 17 -26.59 -13.61 33.20
CA PHE A 17 -25.62 -12.51 33.17
C PHE A 17 -24.17 -12.99 33.00
N LEU A 18 -23.79 -14.13 33.58
CA LEU A 18 -22.45 -14.73 33.40
C LEU A 18 -22.24 -15.24 31.97
N LEU A 19 -23.28 -15.77 31.30
CA LEU A 19 -23.19 -16.24 29.92
C LEU A 19 -23.06 -15.12 28.90
N VAL A 20 -23.71 -13.97 29.11
CA VAL A 20 -23.61 -12.80 28.24
C VAL A 20 -22.24 -12.11 28.35
N GLY A 21 -21.59 -12.15 29.53
CA GLY A 21 -20.25 -11.60 29.75
C GLY A 21 -19.13 -12.37 29.03
N PHE A 22 -19.32 -13.64 28.72
CA PHE A 22 -18.29 -14.48 28.09
C PHE A 22 -18.23 -14.36 26.55
N ILE A 23 -19.28 -13.84 25.90
CA ILE A 23 -19.36 -13.76 24.42
C ILE A 23 -18.66 -12.50 23.89
N THR A 24 -18.36 -11.49 24.70
CA THR A 24 -17.79 -10.22 24.26
C THR A 24 -16.26 -10.18 24.13
N CYS A 25 -15.53 -11.24 24.52
CA CYS A 25 -14.05 -11.23 24.59
C CYS A 25 -13.32 -11.75 23.34
N PHE A 26 -14.00 -12.19 22.25
CA PHE A 26 -13.32 -12.87 21.15
C PHE A 26 -13.18 -12.08 19.84
N TRP A 27 -13.51 -10.79 19.82
CA TRP A 27 -13.24 -9.99 18.64
C TRP A 27 -11.93 -9.22 18.80
N SER A 28 -10.81 -9.96 18.77
CA SER A 28 -9.49 -9.38 18.62
C SER A 28 -9.42 -8.76 17.22
N LYS A 29 -9.49 -7.44 17.14
CA LYS A 29 -9.27 -6.73 15.88
C LYS A 29 -7.82 -6.99 15.44
N PRO A 30 -7.55 -7.34 14.17
CA PRO A 30 -6.18 -7.48 13.69
C PRO A 30 -5.47 -6.15 13.85
N SER A 31 -4.41 -6.13 14.64
CA SER A 31 -3.52 -4.97 14.76
C SER A 31 -2.65 -4.93 13.52
N PHE A 32 -2.84 -3.91 12.67
CA PHE A 32 -1.94 -3.64 11.55
C PHE A 32 -0.75 -2.85 12.10
N SER A 33 0.43 -3.43 12.08
CA SER A 33 1.68 -2.74 12.36
C SER A 33 2.20 -2.16 11.05
N GLN A 34 2.30 -0.83 10.96
CA GLN A 34 3.02 -0.16 9.88
C GLN A 34 4.49 -0.11 10.22
N THR A 35 5.33 -0.77 9.45
CA THR A 35 6.78 -0.70 9.57
C THR A 35 7.32 0.15 8.44
N VAL A 36 8.09 1.20 8.78
CA VAL A 36 8.83 1.96 7.78
C VAL A 36 10.04 1.14 7.37
N LEU A 37 10.06 0.66 6.14
CA LEU A 37 11.16 -0.09 5.56
C LEU A 37 12.13 0.85 4.84
N SER A 38 13.43 0.57 4.92
CA SER A 38 14.40 1.19 4.03
C SER A 38 14.17 0.73 2.59
N GLN A 39 14.67 1.51 1.59
CA GLN A 39 14.56 1.14 0.18
C GLN A 39 15.13 -0.26 -0.08
N GLN A 40 16.30 -0.59 0.50
CA GLN A 40 16.90 -1.92 0.40
C GLN A 40 16.01 -3.04 0.94
N GLN A 41 15.31 -2.79 2.04
CA GLN A 41 14.37 -3.76 2.61
C GLN A 41 13.13 -3.91 1.72
N ALA A 42 12.62 -2.80 1.16
CA ALA A 42 11.52 -2.84 0.21
C ALA A 42 11.88 -3.66 -1.05
N ASP A 43 13.08 -3.44 -1.60
CA ASP A 43 13.59 -4.16 -2.79
C ASP A 43 13.82 -5.66 -2.53
N SER A 44 14.07 -6.06 -1.28
CA SER A 44 14.17 -7.48 -0.90
C SER A 44 12.80 -8.17 -0.84
N VAL A 45 11.74 -7.44 -0.54
CA VAL A 45 10.35 -7.93 -0.46
C VAL A 45 9.68 -7.93 -1.84
N LEU A 46 9.79 -6.81 -2.55
CA LEU A 46 9.17 -6.59 -3.85
C LEU A 46 10.23 -6.22 -4.89
N ARG A 47 10.11 -6.79 -6.08
CA ARG A 47 10.96 -6.46 -7.22
C ARG A 47 10.12 -5.98 -8.39
N ILE A 48 10.58 -4.91 -9.05
CA ILE A 48 9.98 -4.44 -10.30
C ILE A 48 10.76 -5.06 -11.46
N GLU A 49 10.04 -5.70 -12.38
CA GLU A 49 10.58 -6.41 -13.53
C GLU A 49 9.91 -5.92 -14.82
N ASN A 50 10.60 -6.11 -15.96
CA ASN A 50 10.06 -5.82 -17.30
C ASN A 50 9.54 -4.38 -17.45
N VAL A 51 10.29 -3.41 -16.91
CA VAL A 51 9.90 -2.00 -16.95
C VAL A 51 9.98 -1.47 -18.38
N ALA A 52 8.85 -0.99 -18.91
CA ALA A 52 8.78 -0.21 -20.14
C ALA A 52 8.36 1.22 -19.79
N ALA A 53 9.29 2.17 -19.94
CA ALA A 53 9.08 3.58 -19.68
C ALA A 53 9.14 4.38 -20.98
N GLN A 54 8.16 5.29 -21.19
CA GLN A 54 8.03 6.12 -22.38
C GLN A 54 8.35 7.59 -22.06
N PRO A 55 8.78 8.37 -23.06
CA PRO A 55 9.06 9.81 -22.88
C PRO A 55 7.84 10.66 -22.48
N ASP A 56 6.62 10.17 -22.73
CA ASP A 56 5.37 10.81 -22.30
C ASP A 56 5.07 10.66 -20.82
N GLY A 57 5.96 9.98 -20.08
CA GLY A 57 5.81 9.72 -18.66
C GLY A 57 5.08 8.42 -18.33
N SER A 58 4.58 7.70 -19.32
CA SER A 58 3.92 6.41 -19.13
C SER A 58 4.93 5.33 -18.71
N VAL A 59 4.53 4.49 -17.75
CA VAL A 59 5.32 3.36 -17.26
C VAL A 59 4.45 2.14 -17.16
N SER A 60 4.98 0.99 -17.56
CA SER A 60 4.38 -0.32 -17.30
C SER A 60 5.45 -1.31 -16.85
N GLY A 61 5.02 -2.38 -16.20
CA GLY A 61 5.93 -3.42 -15.71
C GLY A 61 5.19 -4.46 -14.90
N VAL A 62 5.96 -5.25 -14.18
CA VAL A 62 5.46 -6.32 -13.30
C VAL A 62 6.09 -6.16 -11.93
N ILE A 63 5.28 -6.21 -10.88
CA ILE A 63 5.74 -6.25 -9.49
C ILE A 63 5.74 -7.71 -9.07
N ARG A 64 6.87 -8.21 -8.60
CA ARG A 64 7.03 -9.56 -8.08
C ARG A 64 7.21 -9.54 -6.57
N ASN A 65 6.47 -10.39 -5.87
CA ASN A 65 6.60 -10.59 -4.43
C ASN A 65 7.59 -11.72 -4.13
N ASN A 66 8.76 -11.36 -3.60
CA ASN A 66 9.80 -12.33 -3.22
C ASN A 66 9.69 -12.73 -1.74
N SER A 67 8.73 -12.19 -1.00
CA SER A 67 8.53 -12.50 0.42
C SER A 67 7.68 -13.75 0.63
N LYS A 68 7.60 -14.19 1.89
CA LYS A 68 6.75 -15.31 2.32
C LYS A 68 5.32 -14.87 2.70
N ASN A 69 5.02 -13.58 2.66
CA ASN A 69 3.74 -13.01 3.06
C ASN A 69 3.03 -12.40 1.86
N THR A 70 1.71 -12.37 1.89
CA THR A 70 0.92 -11.62 0.91
C THR A 70 1.19 -10.14 1.04
N VAL A 71 1.34 -9.45 -0.09
CA VAL A 71 1.53 -8.00 -0.17
C VAL A 71 0.35 -7.37 -0.89
N ARG A 72 -0.07 -6.19 -0.47
CA ARG A 72 -1.15 -5.40 -1.10
C ARG A 72 -0.87 -3.91 -1.01
N ASP A 73 -1.67 -3.11 -1.70
CA ASP A 73 -1.63 -1.64 -1.69
C ASP A 73 -0.22 -1.12 -2.01
N VAL A 74 0.39 -1.68 -3.07
CA VAL A 74 1.75 -1.30 -3.46
C VAL A 74 1.73 0.11 -4.02
N GLN A 75 2.42 1.03 -3.37
CA GLN A 75 2.63 2.38 -3.84
C GLN A 75 3.95 2.46 -4.60
N LEU A 76 3.90 2.95 -5.82
CA LEU A 76 5.08 3.22 -6.64
C LEU A 76 5.51 4.68 -6.50
N PHE A 77 6.81 4.94 -6.59
CA PHE A 77 7.38 6.25 -6.82
C PHE A 77 7.86 6.33 -8.27
N ILE A 78 7.22 7.18 -9.07
CA ILE A 78 7.55 7.40 -10.49
C ILE A 78 8.04 8.83 -10.63
N ARG A 79 9.28 9.00 -11.11
CA ARG A 79 9.91 10.30 -11.28
C ARG A 79 10.20 10.55 -12.76
N SER A 80 9.66 11.64 -13.30
CA SER A 80 9.95 12.16 -14.62
C SER A 80 10.86 13.38 -14.51
N THR A 81 12.13 13.23 -14.88
CA THR A 81 13.12 14.30 -14.83
C THR A 81 13.11 15.08 -16.14
N PHE A 82 13.09 16.41 -16.05
CA PHE A 82 13.22 17.28 -17.21
C PHE A 82 14.64 17.76 -17.37
N LEU A 83 15.21 17.60 -18.56
CA LEU A 83 16.52 18.11 -18.94
C LEU A 83 16.34 19.35 -19.79
N TRP A 84 16.86 20.47 -19.32
CA TRP A 84 16.93 21.71 -20.06
C TRP A 84 17.94 21.61 -21.23
N LYS A 85 17.67 22.27 -22.35
CA LYS A 85 18.63 22.38 -23.46
C LYS A 85 19.84 23.23 -23.09
N ASN A 86 19.61 24.28 -22.27
CA ASN A 86 20.63 25.20 -21.82
C ASN A 86 20.68 25.19 -20.28
N GLU A 87 21.86 25.29 -19.71
CA GLU A 87 22.05 25.35 -18.26
C GLU A 87 21.49 26.65 -17.65
N PHE A 88 21.50 27.74 -18.44
CA PHE A 88 21.03 29.06 -18.00
C PHE A 88 19.51 29.19 -18.31
N HIS A 89 18.69 29.09 -17.29
CA HIS A 89 17.21 29.21 -17.37
C HIS A 89 16.63 29.96 -16.16
N PRO A 90 17.06 31.20 -15.90
CA PRO A 90 16.68 31.96 -14.70
C PRO A 90 15.16 32.19 -14.65
N GLY A 91 14.60 32.12 -13.43
CA GLY A 91 13.18 32.36 -13.18
C GLY A 91 12.22 31.26 -13.71
N LYS A 92 12.75 30.14 -14.20
CA LYS A 92 11.92 29.00 -14.63
C LYS A 92 11.97 27.88 -13.61
N GLU A 93 10.82 27.44 -13.18
CA GLU A 93 10.70 26.24 -12.36
C GLU A 93 10.90 24.98 -13.20
N SER A 94 11.53 23.95 -12.61
CA SER A 94 11.69 22.67 -13.28
C SER A 94 10.33 22.00 -13.51
N PRO A 95 10.00 21.61 -14.74
CA PRO A 95 8.78 20.88 -15.02
C PRO A 95 8.85 19.38 -14.64
N SER A 96 9.94 18.95 -13.99
CA SER A 96 10.08 17.60 -13.46
C SER A 96 8.88 17.26 -12.54
N ALA A 97 8.40 16.04 -12.62
CA ALA A 97 7.24 15.60 -11.88
C ALA A 97 7.51 14.30 -11.12
N ALA A 98 6.82 14.13 -10.00
CA ALA A 98 6.84 12.91 -9.21
C ALA A 98 5.39 12.45 -8.94
N PHE A 99 5.15 11.16 -9.08
CA PHE A 99 3.83 10.55 -8.91
C PHE A 99 3.94 9.39 -7.94
N TYR A 100 2.86 9.17 -7.18
CA TYR A 100 2.76 8.11 -6.18
C TYR A 100 1.49 7.26 -6.39
N PRO A 101 1.35 6.56 -7.54
CA PRO A 101 0.20 5.72 -7.77
C PRO A 101 0.21 4.50 -6.83
N THR A 102 -0.97 4.16 -6.29
CA THR A 102 -1.20 2.91 -5.58
C THR A 102 -1.75 1.88 -6.55
N ILE A 103 -1.07 0.74 -6.65
CA ILE A 103 -1.48 -0.38 -7.49
C ILE A 103 -2.38 -1.27 -6.64
N SER A 104 -3.66 -1.30 -6.99
CA SER A 104 -4.66 -2.13 -6.31
C SER A 104 -4.46 -3.60 -6.65
N GLY A 105 -4.65 -4.47 -5.66
CA GLY A 105 -4.55 -5.92 -5.79
C GLY A 105 -3.64 -6.53 -4.73
N GLU A 106 -3.77 -7.84 -4.57
CA GLU A 106 -2.96 -8.63 -3.67
C GLU A 106 -1.95 -9.46 -4.46
N ILE A 107 -0.73 -9.54 -3.96
CA ILE A 107 0.35 -10.35 -4.54
C ILE A 107 0.70 -11.44 -3.55
N ALA A 108 0.28 -12.66 -3.82
CA ALA A 108 0.64 -13.82 -3.00
C ALA A 108 2.17 -14.05 -2.95
N PRO A 109 2.69 -14.79 -1.97
CA PRO A 109 4.09 -15.19 -1.94
C PRO A 109 4.56 -15.79 -3.27
N GLY A 110 5.65 -15.25 -3.84
CA GLY A 110 6.16 -15.66 -5.15
C GLY A 110 5.33 -15.24 -6.36
N GLY A 111 4.18 -14.60 -6.13
CA GLY A 111 3.28 -14.10 -7.17
C GLY A 111 3.75 -12.82 -7.83
N SER A 112 3.03 -12.39 -8.86
CA SER A 112 3.32 -11.18 -9.63
C SER A 112 2.05 -10.42 -9.98
N LEU A 113 2.16 -9.09 -10.08
CA LEU A 113 1.06 -8.20 -10.45
C LEU A 113 1.54 -7.23 -11.54
N PRO A 114 0.95 -7.25 -12.75
CA PRO A 114 1.26 -6.25 -13.77
C PRO A 114 0.70 -4.88 -13.38
N PHE A 115 1.41 -3.83 -13.77
CA PHE A 115 0.95 -2.45 -13.59
C PHE A 115 1.13 -1.63 -14.84
N LYS A 116 0.29 -0.61 -14.98
CA LYS A 116 0.40 0.43 -15.98
C LYS A 116 0.04 1.76 -15.36
N PHE A 117 0.87 2.76 -15.58
CA PHE A 117 0.67 4.14 -15.17
C PHE A 117 0.77 5.07 -16.35
N THR A 118 -0.10 6.08 -16.39
CA THR A 118 -0.05 7.20 -17.34
C THR A 118 -0.28 8.46 -16.54
N PRO A 119 0.59 9.49 -16.66
CA PRO A 119 0.44 10.71 -15.89
C PRO A 119 -0.84 11.46 -16.24
N THR A 120 -1.54 11.93 -15.21
CA THR A 120 -2.73 12.76 -15.34
C THR A 120 -2.58 13.96 -14.40
N PRO A 121 -2.47 15.21 -14.90
CA PRO A 121 -2.40 15.59 -16.32
C PRO A 121 -1.14 15.06 -17.05
N PRO A 122 -1.17 14.98 -18.40
CA PRO A 122 0.00 14.56 -19.17
C PRO A 122 1.19 15.51 -18.94
N LEU A 123 2.42 14.99 -19.12
CA LEU A 123 3.61 15.82 -19.05
C LEU A 123 3.54 16.91 -20.14
N PRO A 124 3.94 18.18 -19.83
CA PRO A 124 3.86 19.27 -20.77
C PRO A 124 4.83 19.07 -21.95
N ASN A 125 4.33 19.29 -23.16
CA ASN A 125 5.21 19.32 -24.34
C ASN A 125 5.99 20.65 -24.35
N ARG A 126 7.33 20.57 -24.32
CA ARG A 126 8.21 21.76 -24.23
C ARG A 126 9.30 21.73 -25.29
N THR A 127 9.66 22.91 -25.77
CA THR A 127 10.70 23.11 -26.79
C THR A 127 12.06 23.48 -26.20
N ASP A 128 12.11 23.87 -24.93
CA ASP A 128 13.31 24.32 -24.20
C ASP A 128 14.02 23.20 -23.42
N GLY A 129 13.56 21.96 -23.59
CA GLY A 129 14.15 20.77 -22.99
C GLY A 129 13.42 19.50 -23.40
N ARG A 130 13.68 18.44 -22.66
CA ARG A 130 13.00 17.14 -22.84
C ARG A 130 12.85 16.40 -21.50
N PHE A 131 11.84 15.58 -21.38
CA PHE A 131 11.75 14.60 -20.30
C PHE A 131 12.65 13.40 -20.61
N GLU A 132 13.32 12.92 -19.59
CA GLU A 132 13.95 11.59 -19.61
C GLU A 132 12.88 10.50 -19.47
N ARG A 133 13.26 9.28 -19.79
CA ARG A 133 12.42 8.12 -19.43
C ARG A 133 12.23 8.07 -17.93
N PRO A 134 10.98 7.94 -17.43
CA PRO A 134 10.73 7.94 -16.01
C PRO A 134 11.45 6.78 -15.30
N SER A 135 11.96 7.08 -14.11
CA SER A 135 12.39 6.06 -13.16
C SER A 135 11.21 5.59 -12.32
N VAL A 136 11.23 4.33 -11.91
CA VAL A 136 10.20 3.74 -11.03
C VAL A 136 10.85 2.95 -9.91
N SER A 137 10.33 3.10 -8.71
CA SER A 137 10.72 2.35 -7.51
C SER A 137 9.52 2.09 -6.61
N ILE A 138 9.68 1.22 -5.62
CA ILE A 138 8.67 0.98 -4.59
C ILE A 138 8.74 2.10 -3.55
N ALA A 139 7.63 2.82 -3.35
CA ALA A 139 7.50 3.82 -2.29
C ALA A 139 6.97 3.23 -0.98
N GLY A 140 6.09 2.23 -1.07
CA GLY A 140 5.51 1.57 0.08
C GLY A 140 4.61 0.40 -0.29
N PHE A 141 4.23 -0.39 0.69
CA PHE A 141 3.27 -1.49 0.54
C PHE A 141 2.77 -1.96 1.91
N THR A 142 1.67 -2.69 1.91
CA THR A 142 1.15 -3.38 3.11
C THR A 142 1.47 -4.87 3.02
N GLN A 143 2.13 -5.41 4.05
CA GLN A 143 2.39 -6.84 4.16
C GLN A 143 1.40 -7.48 5.15
N VAL A 144 0.72 -8.53 4.71
CA VAL A 144 -0.22 -9.29 5.53
C VAL A 144 0.54 -10.42 6.21
N ILE A 145 0.76 -10.27 7.52
CA ILE A 145 1.44 -11.29 8.33
C ILE A 145 0.36 -12.14 9.01
N PRO A 146 0.27 -13.45 8.71
CA PRO A 146 -0.67 -14.34 9.40
C PRO A 146 -0.34 -14.39 10.90
N GLN A 147 -1.32 -14.11 11.76
CA GLN A 147 -1.16 -14.36 13.18
C GLN A 147 -1.13 -15.88 13.41
N ALA A 148 -0.08 -16.37 14.08
CA ALA A 148 -0.04 -17.75 14.55
C ALA A 148 -1.25 -17.96 15.47
N ALA A 149 -2.09 -18.94 15.15
CA ALA A 149 -3.13 -19.39 16.06
C ALA A 149 -2.45 -19.90 17.36
N LYS A 150 -2.83 -19.29 18.49
CA LYS A 150 -2.41 -19.77 19.82
C LYS A 150 -3.22 -21.00 20.21
#